data_0984b298ca9c5941f42f51a1b912b97f
#
_entry.id   0984b298ca9c5941f42f51a1b912b97f
#
_cell.length_a   1.000
_cell.length_b   1.000
_cell.length_c   1.000
_cell.angle_alpha   90.00
_cell.angle_beta   90.00
_cell.angle_gamma   90.00
#
_symmetry.space_group_name_H-M   'P 1'
#
loop_
_entity.id
_entity.type
_entity.pdbx_description
1 polymer ?
#
loop_
_entity_poly.entity_id
_entity_poly.type
_entity_poly.pdbx_seq_one_letter_code
_entity_poly.pdbx_strand_id
1 'polypeptide(L)'
;MNLNNTLLEGVVVSTAKTRKRMWLTIDSDGVYVKCFATGSMAERSAGRILEGMLVRVLGKITKGMRIELNHIEYRTDGNMGVMQ
;
A
#
# COMPACT_ATOMS: atom_id res chain seq x y z
N MET A 1 5.26 13.29 -22.29
CA MET A 1 4.72 12.06 -21.66
C MET A 1 4.91 12.11 -20.16
N ASN A 2 3.86 11.88 -19.42
CA ASN A 2 3.94 11.87 -17.96
C ASN A 2 4.00 10.44 -17.47
N LEU A 3 5.09 10.12 -16.79
CA LEU A 3 5.23 8.84 -16.11
C LEU A 3 4.96 9.07 -14.63
N ASN A 4 3.84 8.60 -14.17
CA ASN A 4 3.46 8.70 -12.77
C ASN A 4 3.35 7.31 -12.17
N ASN A 5 4.50 6.64 -12.05
CA ASN A 5 4.59 5.37 -11.36
C ASN A 5 5.58 5.52 -10.23
N THR A 6 5.14 5.22 -9.03
CA THR A 6 5.95 5.34 -7.84
C THR A 6 6.11 3.97 -7.21
N LEU A 7 7.35 3.58 -7.01
CA LEU A 7 7.71 2.36 -6.28
C LEU A 7 8.14 2.77 -4.87
N LEU A 8 7.53 2.15 -3.87
CA LEU A 8 7.79 2.45 -2.47
C LEU A 8 7.95 1.16 -1.70
N GLU A 9 8.94 1.12 -0.81
CA GLU A 9 9.18 -0.01 0.06
C GLU A 9 9.27 0.48 1.50
N GLY A 10 8.68 -0.26 2.43
CA GLY A 10 8.73 0.11 3.83
C GLY A 10 7.85 -0.77 4.69
N VAL A 11 7.68 -0.32 5.93
CA VAL A 11 6.91 -1.04 6.94
C VAL A 11 5.56 -0.37 7.12
N VAL A 12 4.51 -1.17 7.17
CA VAL A 12 3.16 -0.66 7.42
C VAL A 12 3.06 -0.22 8.87
N VAL A 13 2.77 1.06 9.09
CA VAL A 13 2.62 1.59 10.45
C VAL A 13 1.18 1.77 10.87
N SER A 14 0.25 1.87 9.92
CA SER A 14 -1.18 1.90 10.24
C SER A 14 -2.01 1.46 9.04
N THR A 15 -3.19 0.94 9.32
CA THR A 15 -4.16 0.57 8.30
C THR A 15 -5.54 1.09 8.72
N ALA A 16 -6.37 1.39 7.72
CA ALA A 16 -7.75 1.78 7.97
C ALA A 16 -8.60 1.36 6.79
N LYS A 17 -9.73 0.69 7.05
CA LYS A 17 -10.66 0.29 6.00
C LYS A 17 -11.88 1.19 6.05
N THR A 18 -12.14 1.88 4.95
CA THR A 18 -13.39 2.60 4.76
C THR A 18 -14.28 1.79 3.81
N ARG A 19 -15.46 2.31 3.51
CA ARG A 19 -16.40 1.59 2.66
C ARG A 19 -15.83 1.24 1.28
N LYS A 20 -15.02 2.14 0.71
CA LYS A 20 -14.52 1.99 -0.66
C LYS A 20 -13.01 1.86 -0.76
N ARG A 21 -12.28 2.10 0.32
CA ARG A 21 -10.84 2.17 0.27
C ARG A 21 -10.20 1.42 1.42
N MET A 22 -9.03 0.90 1.15
CA MET A 22 -8.11 0.42 2.19
C MET A 22 -6.95 1.39 2.24
N TRP A 23 -6.76 2.02 3.38
CA TRP A 23 -5.69 3.00 3.60
C TRP A 23 -4.52 2.34 4.30
N LEU A 24 -3.31 2.68 3.85
CA LEU A 24 -2.07 2.23 4.45
C LEU A 24 -1.19 3.44 4.68
N THR A 25 -0.53 3.51 5.83
CA THR A 25 0.58 4.43 6.02
C THR A 25 1.84 3.58 6.10
N ILE A 26 2.81 3.90 5.25
CA ILE A 26 4.05 3.15 5.13
C ILE A 26 5.19 4.04 5.61
N ASP A 27 6.01 3.50 6.51
CA ASP A 27 7.27 4.13 6.91
C ASP A 27 8.34 3.66 5.94
N SER A 28 8.73 4.55 5.03
CA SER A 28 9.76 4.29 4.06
C SER A 28 11.00 5.10 4.44
N ASP A 29 11.90 4.46 5.14
CA ASP A 29 13.17 5.06 5.57
C ASP A 29 12.96 6.36 6.35
N GLY A 30 12.02 6.33 7.28
CA GLY A 30 11.71 7.48 8.14
C GLY A 30 10.71 8.46 7.55
N VAL A 31 10.26 8.25 6.33
CA VAL A 31 9.24 9.08 5.69
C VAL A 31 7.91 8.33 5.69
N TYR A 32 6.89 8.95 6.26
CA TYR A 32 5.56 8.34 6.33
C TYR A 32 4.77 8.72 5.08
N VAL A 33 4.36 7.71 4.31
CA VAL A 33 3.66 7.91 3.05
C VAL A 33 2.29 7.27 3.14
N LYS A 34 1.26 8.02 2.78
CA LYS A 34 -0.12 7.54 2.81
C LYS A 34 -0.51 6.98 1.45
N CYS A 35 -1.00 5.74 1.45
CA CYS A 35 -1.39 5.04 0.24
C CYS A 35 -2.81 4.51 0.39
N PHE A 36 -3.47 4.23 -0.73
CA PHE A 36 -4.79 3.61 -0.67
C PHE A 36 -5.00 2.66 -1.84
N ALA A 37 -5.80 1.64 -1.59
CA ALA A 37 -6.29 0.72 -2.61
C ALA A 37 -7.80 0.88 -2.74
N THR A 38 -8.34 0.56 -3.92
CA THR A 38 -9.77 0.63 -4.20
C THR A 38 -10.26 -0.70 -4.74
N GLY A 39 -11.57 -0.86 -4.85
CA GLY A 39 -12.18 -2.01 -5.49
C GLY A 39 -11.80 -3.34 -4.85
N SER A 40 -11.59 -4.35 -5.68
CA SER A 40 -11.27 -5.69 -5.21
C SER A 40 -9.94 -5.75 -4.46
N MET A 41 -8.99 -4.89 -4.82
CA MET A 41 -7.72 -4.82 -4.10
C MET A 41 -7.94 -4.34 -2.67
N ALA A 42 -8.82 -3.35 -2.46
CA ALA A 42 -9.16 -2.89 -1.12
C ALA A 42 -9.78 -4.01 -0.29
N GLU A 43 -10.71 -4.77 -0.88
CA GLU A 43 -11.35 -5.87 -0.18
C GLU A 43 -10.36 -6.99 0.17
N ARG A 44 -9.49 -7.35 -0.78
CA ARG A 44 -8.52 -8.42 -0.56
C ARG A 44 -7.42 -8.03 0.43
N SER A 45 -7.01 -6.76 0.42
CA SER A 45 -5.93 -6.33 1.31
C SER A 45 -6.38 -6.12 2.74
N ALA A 46 -7.66 -5.83 2.95
CA ALA A 46 -8.21 -5.67 4.28
C ALA A 46 -8.09 -6.95 5.08
N GLY A 47 -7.33 -7.14 6.02
CA GLY A 47 -7.12 -8.37 6.77
C GLY A 47 -5.89 -9.16 6.36
N ARG A 48 -5.29 -8.82 5.22
CA ARG A 48 -4.03 -9.44 4.81
C ARG A 48 -2.84 -8.54 5.05
N ILE A 49 -3.03 -7.22 4.87
CA ILE A 49 -1.97 -6.24 5.10
C ILE A 49 -2.16 -5.68 6.50
N LEU A 50 -1.20 -5.94 7.36
CA LEU A 50 -1.30 -5.61 8.78
C LEU A 50 -0.12 -4.74 9.20
N GLU A 51 -0.29 -4.03 10.31
CA GLU A 51 0.80 -3.24 10.89
C GLU A 51 2.02 -4.11 11.16
N GLY A 52 3.19 -3.56 10.91
CA GLY A 52 4.46 -4.25 11.09
C GLY A 52 4.94 -5.03 9.89
N MET A 53 4.10 -5.22 8.89
CA MET A 53 4.51 -5.95 7.69
C MET A 53 5.41 -5.12 6.80
N LEU A 54 6.39 -5.78 6.18
CA LEU A 54 7.21 -5.20 5.15
C LEU A 54 6.48 -5.32 3.83
N VAL A 55 6.32 -4.20 3.12
CA VAL A 55 5.63 -4.17 1.84
C VAL A 55 6.45 -3.43 0.80
N ARG A 56 6.22 -3.81 -0.45
CA ARG A 56 6.69 -3.07 -1.62
C ARG A 56 5.47 -2.77 -2.46
N VAL A 57 5.23 -1.50 -2.76
CA VAL A 57 4.03 -1.08 -3.46
C VAL A 57 4.39 -0.29 -4.70
N LEU A 58 3.52 -0.39 -5.70
CA LEU A 58 3.60 0.39 -6.92
C LEU A 58 2.26 1.09 -7.11
N GLY A 59 2.30 2.37 -7.41
CA GLY A 59 1.09 3.13 -7.61
C GLY A 59 1.31 4.47 -8.25
N LYS A 60 0.27 5.27 -8.28
CA LYS A 60 0.27 6.60 -8.86
C LYS A 60 0.06 7.64 -7.78
N ILE A 61 0.82 8.73 -7.87
CA ILE A 61 0.60 9.87 -6.97
C ILE A 61 -0.66 10.60 -7.41
N THR A 62 -1.57 10.79 -6.48
CA THR A 62 -2.83 11.48 -6.72
C THR A 62 -2.81 12.86 -6.06
N LYS A 63 -3.90 13.61 -6.21
CA LYS A 63 -4.05 14.89 -5.51
C LYS A 63 -3.88 14.70 -4.02
N GLY A 64 -3.19 15.62 -3.36
CA GLY A 64 -2.91 15.53 -1.94
C GLY A 64 -1.70 14.67 -1.61
N MET A 65 -0.91 14.31 -2.61
CA MET A 65 0.32 13.54 -2.45
C MET A 65 0.09 12.16 -1.82
N ARG A 66 -1.03 11.55 -2.17
CA ARG A 66 -1.33 10.17 -1.76
C ARG A 66 -1.10 9.25 -2.92
N ILE A 67 -0.76 8.00 -2.63
CA ILE A 67 -0.45 7.01 -3.67
C ILE A 67 -1.64 6.06 -3.82
N GLU A 68 -2.19 6.01 -5.02
CA GLU A 68 -3.21 5.02 -5.37
C GLU A 68 -2.51 3.75 -5.83
N LEU A 69 -2.72 2.67 -5.10
CA LEU A 69 -1.97 1.43 -5.28
C LEU A 69 -2.50 0.60 -6.45
N ASN A 70 -1.57 0.11 -7.28
CA ASN A 70 -1.84 -0.82 -8.37
C ASN A 70 -1.32 -2.22 -8.06
N HIS A 71 -0.32 -2.32 -7.19
CA HIS A 71 0.38 -3.57 -6.92
C HIS A 71 0.96 -3.52 -5.52
N ILE A 72 0.79 -4.60 -4.77
CA ILE A 72 1.33 -4.75 -3.42
C ILE A 72 2.01 -6.10 -3.30
N GLU A 73 3.28 -6.09 -2.91
CA GLU A 73 3.99 -7.28 -2.46
C GLU A 73 4.16 -7.16 -0.94
N TYR A 74 3.92 -8.24 -0.22
CA TYR A 74 4.02 -8.21 1.22
C TYR A 74 4.69 -9.47 1.73
N ARG A 75 5.34 -9.35 2.88
CA ARG A 75 5.97 -10.49 3.54
C ARG A 75 5.28 -10.79 4.86
N THR A 76 4.99 -12.05 5.04
CA THR A 76 4.62 -12.62 6.32
C THR A 76 5.74 -13.58 6.73
N ASP A 77 5.59 -14.25 7.86
CA ASP A 77 6.61 -15.17 8.35
C ASP A 77 6.91 -16.26 7.31
N GLY A 78 8.03 -16.10 6.61
CA GLY A 78 8.52 -17.07 5.64
C GLY A 78 7.82 -17.07 4.30
N ASN A 79 6.78 -16.24 4.10
CA ASN A 79 6.00 -16.22 2.87
C ASN A 79 5.96 -14.84 2.26
N MET A 80 5.86 -14.80 0.94
CA MET A 80 5.66 -13.57 0.20
C MET A 80 4.32 -13.64 -0.50
N GLY A 81 3.51 -12.57 -0.37
CA GLY A 81 2.25 -12.44 -1.09
C GLY A 81 2.29 -11.31 -2.07
N VAL A 82 1.45 -11.40 -3.10
CA VAL A 82 1.33 -10.37 -4.15
C VAL A 82 -0.13 -10.10 -4.39
N MET A 83 -0.47 -8.80 -4.50
CA MET A 83 -1.79 -8.35 -4.91
C MET A 83 -1.69 -7.39 -6.07
N GLN A 84 -2.55 -7.59 -7.04
CA GLN A 84 -2.64 -6.73 -8.22
C GLN A 84 -4.07 -6.36 -8.50
#